data_6f85c7ec4525fb37aebb660ccdecbe60
#
_entry.id   6f85c7ec4525fb37aebb660ccdecbe60
#
_cell.length_a   1.000
_cell.length_b   1.000
_cell.length_c   1.000
_cell.angle_alpha   90.00
_cell.angle_beta   90.00
_cell.angle_gamma   90.00
#
_symmetry.space_group_name_H-M   'P 1'
#
loop_
_entity.id
_entity.type
_entity.pdbx_description
1 polymer ?
#
loop_
_entity_poly.entity_id
_entity_poly.type
_entity_poly.pdbx_seq_one_letter_code
_entity_poly.pdbx_strand_id
1 'polypeptide(L)'
;MIEAMNLSDNTVNILKNFAGINNSILVKQGNQLRTISVAKNILAEAEIPEDFPRDVAIYDLNQFLNGLSLHQDPDLDFSEETYLTISEGRRKVKYFFADPQVIIAPPEKEISLPSQDACFQLESVTLEKMLKAVSYTHLRAHETELD
;
A
#
# COMPACT_ATOMS: atom_id res chain seq x y z
N MET A 1 -3.48 17.64 21.87
CA MET A 1 -3.78 16.23 21.59
C MET A 1 -2.73 15.69 20.64
N ILE A 2 -2.04 14.65 21.05
CA ILE A 2 -1.00 14.05 20.22
C ILE A 2 -1.67 13.12 19.21
N GLU A 3 -1.54 13.44 17.94
CA GLU A 3 -2.08 12.61 16.86
C GLU A 3 -1.06 11.55 16.47
N ALA A 4 -0.70 10.69 17.42
CA ALA A 4 0.26 9.63 17.19
C ALA A 4 -0.46 8.30 17.01
N MET A 5 0.01 7.50 16.07
CA MET A 5 -0.53 6.16 15.85
C MET A 5 0.58 5.19 15.52
N ASN A 6 0.28 3.91 15.70
CA ASN A 6 1.19 2.81 15.43
C ASN A 6 0.54 1.91 14.37
N LEU A 7 1.27 1.58 13.32
CA LEU A 7 0.75 0.73 12.26
C LEU A 7 0.93 -0.75 12.62
N SER A 8 -0.13 -1.54 12.45
CA SER A 8 -0.05 -2.97 12.63
C SER A 8 0.73 -3.63 11.50
N ASP A 9 1.25 -4.82 11.74
CA ASP A 9 1.96 -5.60 10.72
C ASP A 9 1.08 -5.85 9.49
N ASN A 10 -0.20 -6.08 9.70
CA ASN A 10 -1.15 -6.28 8.61
C ASN A 10 -1.26 -5.05 7.72
N THR A 11 -1.37 -3.87 8.33
CA THR A 11 -1.43 -2.61 7.58
C THR A 11 -0.14 -2.37 6.80
N VAL A 12 1.01 -2.64 7.41
CA VAL A 12 2.31 -2.50 6.73
C VAL A 12 2.39 -3.46 5.54
N ASN A 13 1.92 -4.69 5.68
CA ASN A 13 1.88 -5.66 4.58
C ASN A 13 0.96 -5.23 3.45
N ILE A 14 -0.19 -4.63 3.77
CA ILE A 14 -1.09 -4.06 2.76
C ILE A 14 -0.38 -2.94 1.98
N LEU A 15 0.30 -2.05 2.69
CA LEU A 15 1.05 -0.96 2.05
C LEU A 15 2.17 -1.49 1.15
N LYS A 16 2.84 -2.57 1.54
CA LYS A 16 3.86 -3.21 0.71
C LYS A 16 3.26 -3.75 -0.59
N ASN A 17 2.09 -4.37 -0.51
CA ASN A 17 1.38 -4.84 -1.69
C ASN A 17 0.95 -3.67 -2.59
N PHE A 18 0.44 -2.61 -1.99
CA PHE A 18 0.02 -1.41 -2.72
C PHE A 18 1.19 -0.73 -3.42
N ALA A 19 2.39 -0.76 -2.82
CA ALA A 19 3.59 -0.20 -3.44
C ALA A 19 3.93 -0.90 -4.77
N GLY A 20 3.59 -2.18 -4.90
CA GLY A 20 3.74 -2.92 -6.16
C GLY A 20 2.74 -2.50 -7.24
N ILE A 21 1.63 -1.89 -6.85
CA ILE A 21 0.61 -1.37 -7.78
C ILE A 21 0.94 0.06 -8.18
N ASN A 22 1.21 0.91 -7.20
CA ASN A 22 1.60 2.30 -7.40
C ASN A 22 2.51 2.70 -6.23
N ASN A 23 3.71 3.17 -6.52
CA ASN A 23 4.67 3.56 -5.48
C ASN A 23 4.31 4.88 -4.80
N SER A 24 3.32 5.60 -5.30
CA SER A 24 2.77 6.79 -4.66
C SER A 24 1.37 6.49 -4.16
N ILE A 25 1.01 7.03 -3.01
CA ILE A 25 -0.32 6.83 -2.45
C ILE A 25 -0.83 8.11 -1.79
N LEU A 26 -2.11 8.38 -1.96
CA LEU A 26 -2.82 9.41 -1.21
C LEU A 26 -3.72 8.72 -0.20
N VAL A 27 -3.30 8.70 1.06
CA VAL A 27 -4.09 8.12 2.15
C VAL A 27 -5.09 9.18 2.61
N LYS A 28 -6.36 8.85 2.52
CA LYS A 28 -7.42 9.73 2.99
C LYS A 28 -7.67 9.54 4.49
N GLN A 29 -8.15 10.57 5.13
CA GLN A 29 -8.58 10.49 6.53
C GLN A 29 -9.56 9.33 6.72
N GLY A 30 -9.36 8.53 7.75
CA GLY A 30 -10.20 7.38 8.05
C GLY A 30 -9.42 6.08 8.05
N ASN A 31 -10.12 4.97 7.88
CA ASN A 31 -9.58 3.63 8.01
C ASN A 31 -9.54 2.84 6.69
N GLN A 32 -9.71 3.50 5.56
CA GLN A 32 -9.71 2.84 4.26
C GLN A 32 -8.48 3.27 3.44
N LEU A 33 -7.74 2.28 2.95
CA LEU A 33 -6.64 2.50 2.02
C LEU A 33 -7.10 2.17 0.61
N ARG A 34 -6.78 3.05 -0.33
CA ARG A 34 -7.13 2.87 -1.75
C ARG A 34 -5.96 3.27 -2.61
N THR A 35 -5.72 2.51 -3.66
CA THR A 35 -4.69 2.86 -4.64
C THR A 35 -5.16 2.47 -6.04
N ILE A 36 -4.59 3.12 -7.03
CA ILE A 36 -4.82 2.81 -8.44
C ILE A 36 -3.48 2.82 -9.16
N SER A 37 -3.30 1.90 -10.09
CA SER A 37 -2.07 1.84 -10.90
C SER A 37 -1.94 3.10 -11.78
N VAL A 38 -0.70 3.41 -12.17
CA VAL A 38 -0.42 4.56 -13.06
C VAL A 38 -1.19 4.43 -14.37
N ALA A 39 -1.31 3.21 -14.89
CA ALA A 39 -2.10 2.93 -16.10
C ALA A 39 -3.61 2.94 -15.86
N LYS A 40 -4.04 3.07 -14.60
CA LYS A 40 -5.45 3.12 -14.18
C LYS A 40 -6.25 1.86 -14.53
N ASN A 41 -5.58 0.73 -14.57
CA ASN A 41 -6.20 -0.57 -14.87
C ASN A 41 -6.27 -1.52 -13.68
N ILE A 42 -5.68 -1.15 -12.53
CA ILE A 42 -5.73 -1.93 -11.29
C ILE A 42 -6.14 -1.00 -10.17
N LEU A 43 -7.25 -1.30 -9.52
CA LEU A 43 -7.73 -0.59 -8.34
C LEU A 43 -7.71 -1.55 -7.15
N ALA A 44 -7.13 -1.11 -6.03
CA ALA A 44 -7.12 -1.89 -4.80
C ALA A 44 -7.66 -1.08 -3.64
N GLU A 45 -8.44 -1.72 -2.80
CA GLU A 45 -9.02 -1.13 -1.60
C GLU A 45 -8.82 -2.06 -0.42
N ALA A 46 -8.56 -1.50 0.75
CA ALA A 46 -8.43 -2.27 1.98
C ALA A 46 -8.94 -1.45 3.16
N GLU A 47 -9.59 -2.13 4.08
CA GLU A 47 -10.00 -1.56 5.36
C GLU A 47 -8.98 -1.98 6.41
N ILE A 48 -8.51 -1.03 7.22
CA ILE A 48 -7.48 -1.25 8.22
C ILE A 48 -8.01 -0.89 9.61
N PRO A 49 -7.39 -1.45 10.69
CA PRO A 49 -7.83 -1.12 12.05
C PRO A 49 -7.47 0.29 12.51
N GLU A 50 -6.46 0.90 11.90
CA GLU A 50 -6.03 2.26 12.28
C GLU A 50 -6.87 3.32 11.58
N ASP A 51 -7.12 4.44 12.26
CA ASP A 51 -7.75 5.62 11.68
C ASP A 51 -6.71 6.69 11.44
N PHE A 52 -6.52 7.08 10.17
CA PHE A 52 -5.63 8.19 9.84
C PHE A 52 -6.31 9.51 10.21
N PRO A 53 -5.62 10.38 10.98
CA PRO A 53 -6.21 11.63 11.45
C PRO A 53 -6.36 12.68 10.37
N ARG A 54 -5.67 12.56 9.25
CA ARG A 54 -5.70 13.51 8.14
C ARG A 54 -5.28 12.83 6.85
N ASP A 55 -5.48 13.52 5.73
CA ASP A 55 -4.99 13.06 4.44
C ASP A 55 -3.47 13.11 4.42
N VAL A 56 -2.85 12.06 3.89
CA VAL A 56 -1.40 11.89 3.84
C VAL A 56 -0.98 11.56 2.42
N ALA A 57 -0.14 12.38 1.82
CA ALA A 57 0.37 12.18 0.47
C ALA A 57 1.79 11.64 0.52
N ILE A 58 1.99 10.39 0.11
CA ILE A 58 3.29 9.73 0.11
C ILE A 58 3.72 9.53 -1.35
N TYR A 59 4.80 10.20 -1.76
CA TYR A 59 5.29 10.11 -3.12
C TYR A 59 6.06 8.82 -3.39
N ASP A 60 6.90 8.40 -2.43
CA ASP A 60 7.69 7.17 -2.53
C ASP A 60 7.36 6.25 -1.37
N LEU A 61 6.41 5.35 -1.61
CA LEU A 61 5.90 4.44 -0.58
C LEU A 61 6.98 3.44 -0.14
N ASN A 62 7.84 2.99 -1.06
CA ASN A 62 8.93 2.09 -0.70
C ASN A 62 9.93 2.76 0.25
N GLN A 63 10.25 4.04 0.02
CA GLN A 63 11.13 4.79 0.92
C GLN A 63 10.50 4.95 2.30
N PHE A 64 9.20 5.25 2.34
CA PHE A 64 8.46 5.37 3.59
C PHE A 64 8.47 4.05 4.37
N LEU A 65 8.20 2.93 3.68
CA LEU A 65 8.19 1.60 4.30
C LEU A 65 9.59 1.19 4.78
N ASN A 66 10.63 1.53 4.03
CA ASN A 66 12.01 1.29 4.45
C ASN A 66 12.34 2.08 5.72
N GLY A 67 11.87 3.32 5.79
CA GLY A 67 12.03 4.13 7.00
C GLY A 67 11.33 3.51 8.21
N LEU A 68 10.14 2.96 8.01
CA LEU A 68 9.43 2.25 9.09
C LEU A 68 10.17 0.99 9.52
N SER A 69 10.78 0.26 8.59
CA SER A 69 11.45 -1.01 8.88
C SER A 69 12.72 -0.84 9.71
N LEU A 70 13.30 0.35 9.73
CA LEU A 70 14.47 0.66 10.56
C LEU A 70 14.11 0.77 12.04
N HIS A 71 12.84 0.84 12.37
CA HIS A 71 12.34 0.99 13.74
C HIS A 71 11.49 -0.19 14.13
N GLN A 72 11.43 -0.47 15.42
CA GLN A 72 10.59 -1.50 15.98
C GLN A 72 9.35 -0.83 16.59
N ASP A 73 8.17 -1.15 16.05
CA ASP A 73 6.90 -0.55 16.47
C ASP A 73 6.96 0.98 16.62
N PRO A 74 7.37 1.71 15.56
CA PRO A 74 7.52 3.16 15.68
C PRO A 74 6.18 3.87 15.82
N ASP A 75 6.19 4.98 16.55
CA ASP A 75 5.05 5.89 16.63
C ASP A 75 5.09 6.87 15.47
N LEU A 76 3.95 7.08 14.84
CA LEU A 76 3.77 8.04 13.76
C LEU A 76 3.03 9.25 14.30
N ASP A 77 3.64 10.42 14.22
CA ASP A 77 3.06 11.68 14.69
C ASP A 77 2.65 12.52 13.49
N PHE A 78 1.34 12.77 13.37
CA PHE A 78 0.74 13.54 12.26
C PHE A 78 0.35 14.97 12.67
N SER A 79 0.91 15.50 13.75
CA SER A 79 0.56 16.83 14.23
C SER A 79 0.97 17.96 13.28
N GLU A 80 1.97 17.73 12.43
CA GLU A 80 2.44 18.70 11.45
C GLU A 80 1.78 18.48 10.08
N GLU A 81 1.52 19.57 9.35
CA GLU A 81 0.84 19.51 8.05
C GLU A 81 1.75 19.08 6.90
N THR A 82 3.05 19.33 7.03
CA THR A 82 4.00 19.13 5.92
C THR A 82 4.84 17.87 6.04
N TYR A 83 4.87 17.26 7.22
CA TYR A 83 5.63 16.04 7.44
C TYR A 83 5.03 15.22 8.58
N LEU A 84 5.36 13.94 8.61
CA LEU A 84 5.11 13.10 9.78
C LEU A 84 6.43 12.78 10.45
N THR A 85 6.39 12.55 11.75
CA THR A 85 7.55 12.14 12.52
C THR A 85 7.42 10.67 12.87
N ILE A 86 8.42 9.88 12.48
CA ILE A 86 8.53 8.47 12.84
C ILE A 86 9.47 8.41 14.05
N SER A 87 8.98 7.94 15.18
CA SER A 87 9.79 7.93 16.41
C SER A 87 9.81 6.56 17.07
N GLU A 88 10.97 6.21 17.59
CA GLU A 88 11.21 5.03 18.42
C GLU A 88 12.20 5.43 19.52
N GLY A 89 11.71 5.61 20.74
CA GLY A 89 12.54 6.07 21.84
C GLY A 89 13.15 7.45 21.55
N ARG A 90 14.47 7.48 21.44
CA ARG A 90 15.20 8.73 21.14
C ARG A 90 15.40 8.97 19.64
N ARG A 91 15.12 7.98 18.81
CA ARG A 91 15.28 8.09 17.36
C ARG A 91 14.05 8.74 16.76
N LYS A 92 14.25 9.77 15.96
CA LYS A 92 13.18 10.48 15.27
C LYS A 92 13.59 10.75 13.84
N VAL A 93 12.71 10.42 12.91
CA VAL A 93 12.92 10.68 11.49
C VAL A 93 11.71 11.43 10.97
N LYS A 94 11.95 12.47 10.19
CA LYS A 94 10.88 13.22 9.52
C LYS A 94 10.71 12.71 8.10
N TYR A 95 9.48 12.46 7.74
CA TYR A 95 9.11 12.12 6.38
C TYR A 95 8.19 13.21 5.82
N PHE A 96 8.64 13.89 4.78
CA PHE A 96 7.91 15.03 4.20
C PHE A 96 6.85 14.54 3.23
N PHE A 97 5.66 15.13 3.32
CA PHE A 97 4.56 14.81 2.44
C PHE A 97 4.75 15.44 1.06
N ALA A 98 4.21 14.78 0.05
CA ALA A 98 4.17 15.32 -1.31
C ALA A 98 2.92 16.17 -1.51
N ASP A 99 2.88 16.90 -2.63
CA ASP A 99 1.67 17.58 -3.05
C ASP A 99 0.66 16.50 -3.51
N PRO A 100 -0.56 16.47 -2.97
CA PRO A 100 -1.57 15.49 -3.40
C PRO A 100 -1.85 15.49 -4.90
N GLN A 101 -1.64 16.62 -5.58
CA GLN A 101 -1.88 16.74 -7.01
C GLN A 101 -0.91 15.95 -7.87
N VAL A 102 0.29 15.64 -7.37
CA VAL A 102 1.27 14.84 -8.12
C VAL A 102 1.03 13.34 -7.98
N ILE A 103 0.10 12.94 -7.12
CA ILE A 103 -0.19 11.54 -6.86
C ILE A 103 -1.42 11.11 -7.67
N ILE A 104 -1.27 10.02 -8.43
CA ILE A 104 -2.39 9.42 -9.15
C ILE A 104 -3.20 8.64 -8.12
N ALA A 105 -4.38 9.13 -7.81
CA ALA A 105 -5.27 8.57 -6.80
C ALA A 105 -6.56 8.04 -7.45
N PRO A 106 -7.21 7.03 -6.82
CA PRO A 106 -8.49 6.54 -7.32
C PRO A 106 -9.58 7.63 -7.26
N PRO A 107 -10.63 7.52 -8.09
CA PRO A 107 -11.75 8.45 -7.99
C PRO A 107 -12.43 8.32 -6.64
N GLU A 108 -13.00 9.41 -6.14
CA GLU A 108 -13.68 9.43 -4.85
C GLU A 108 -14.93 8.55 -4.83
N LYS A 109 -15.54 8.33 -5.99
CA LYS A 109 -16.73 7.50 -6.10
C LYS A 109 -16.36 6.03 -5.87
N GLU A 110 -17.23 5.36 -5.11
CA GLU A 110 -17.12 3.92 -4.94
C GLU A 110 -17.38 3.23 -6.29
N ILE A 111 -16.46 2.34 -6.66
CA ILE A 111 -16.58 1.57 -7.90
C ILE A 111 -17.21 0.24 -7.55
N SER A 112 -18.38 -0.02 -8.12
CA SER A 112 -19.06 -1.30 -7.95
C SER A 112 -19.16 -2.02 -9.29
N LEU A 113 -19.05 -3.35 -9.25
CA LEU A 113 -19.23 -4.16 -10.44
C LEU A 113 -20.74 -4.26 -10.75
N PRO A 114 -21.15 -4.01 -12.00
CA PRO A 114 -22.58 -4.11 -12.35
C PRO A 114 -23.08 -5.55 -12.29
N SER A 115 -22.22 -6.54 -12.49
CA SER A 115 -22.55 -7.95 -12.36
C SER A 115 -21.31 -8.76 -12.05
N GLN A 116 -21.51 -9.94 -11.44
CA GLN A 116 -20.44 -10.89 -11.17
C GLN A 116 -20.82 -12.21 -11.86
N ASP A 117 -20.09 -12.53 -12.93
CA ASP A 117 -20.36 -13.75 -13.69
C ASP A 117 -19.82 -15.00 -12.99
N ALA A 118 -18.74 -14.84 -12.23
CA ALA A 118 -18.15 -15.93 -11.45
C ALA A 118 -17.64 -15.38 -10.14
N CYS A 119 -17.88 -16.11 -9.06
CA CYS A 119 -17.38 -15.76 -7.73
C CYS A 119 -16.93 -17.05 -7.04
N PHE A 120 -15.69 -17.05 -6.53
CA PHE A 120 -15.15 -18.22 -5.83
C PHE A 120 -14.19 -17.75 -4.74
N GLN A 121 -13.97 -18.63 -3.77
CA GLN A 121 -13.04 -18.38 -2.69
C GLN A 121 -11.72 -19.10 -3.00
N LEU A 122 -10.61 -18.37 -2.90
CA LEU A 122 -9.29 -18.92 -3.18
C LEU A 122 -8.46 -18.94 -1.90
N GLU A 123 -7.98 -20.13 -1.52
CA GLU A 123 -7.10 -20.24 -0.35
C GLU A 123 -5.67 -19.80 -0.70
N SER A 124 -4.97 -19.27 0.30
CA SER A 124 -3.58 -18.78 0.12
C SER A 124 -2.65 -19.86 -0.42
N VAL A 125 -2.78 -21.09 0.08
CA VAL A 125 -1.95 -22.23 -0.38
C VAL A 125 -2.19 -22.52 -1.86
N THR A 126 -3.44 -22.48 -2.30
CA THR A 126 -3.80 -22.71 -3.70
C THR A 126 -3.25 -21.59 -4.58
N LEU A 127 -3.36 -20.35 -4.13
CA LEU A 127 -2.82 -19.20 -4.85
C LEU A 127 -1.32 -19.31 -5.04
N GLU A 128 -0.57 -19.69 -4.00
CA GLU A 128 0.87 -19.89 -4.08
C GLU A 128 1.25 -20.96 -5.11
N LYS A 129 0.51 -22.06 -5.14
CA LYS A 129 0.75 -23.13 -6.12
C LYS A 129 0.49 -22.66 -7.54
N MET A 130 -0.56 -21.86 -7.75
CA MET A 130 -0.89 -21.31 -9.05
C MET A 130 0.21 -20.35 -9.53
N LEU A 131 0.71 -19.50 -8.65
CA LEU A 131 1.78 -18.56 -8.99
C LEU A 131 3.07 -19.29 -9.37
N LYS A 132 3.43 -20.34 -8.66
CA LYS A 132 4.59 -21.19 -9.00
C LYS A 132 4.42 -21.87 -10.36
N ALA A 133 3.23 -22.38 -10.64
CA ALA A 133 2.93 -23.05 -11.91
C ALA A 133 3.06 -22.07 -13.08
N VAL A 134 2.55 -20.87 -12.95
CA VAL A 134 2.66 -19.83 -13.98
C VAL A 134 4.12 -19.45 -14.21
N SER A 135 4.89 -19.22 -13.16
CA SER A 135 6.31 -18.90 -13.26
C SER A 135 7.10 -20.00 -13.96
N TYR A 136 6.84 -21.25 -13.61
CA TYR A 136 7.48 -22.40 -14.24
C TYR A 136 7.14 -22.53 -15.71
N THR A 137 5.90 -22.29 -16.07
CA THR A 137 5.45 -22.32 -17.46
C THR A 137 6.14 -21.24 -18.30
N HIS A 138 6.28 -20.02 -17.77
CA HIS A 138 6.98 -18.93 -18.44
C HIS A 138 8.46 -19.26 -18.66
N LEU A 139 9.13 -19.82 -17.66
CA LEU A 139 10.53 -20.22 -17.76
C LEU A 139 10.73 -21.27 -18.87
N ARG A 140 9.86 -22.26 -18.94
CA ARG A 140 9.93 -23.32 -19.97
C ARG A 140 9.72 -22.77 -21.36
N ALA A 141 8.75 -21.86 -21.53
CA ALA A 141 8.51 -21.20 -22.80
C ALA A 141 9.75 -20.42 -23.26
N HIS A 142 10.42 -19.76 -22.34
CA HIS A 142 11.62 -18.98 -22.61
C HIS A 142 12.81 -19.87 -23.01
N GLU A 143 12.98 -21.01 -22.34
CA GLU A 143 14.04 -21.99 -22.66
C GLU A 143 13.82 -22.58 -24.07
N THR A 144 12.57 -22.81 -24.45
CA THR A 144 12.24 -23.38 -25.74
C THR A 144 12.53 -22.40 -26.88
N GLU A 145 12.43 -21.13 -26.66
CA GLU A 145 12.74 -20.09 -27.66
C GLU A 145 14.24 -19.94 -27.90
N LEU A 146 15.08 -20.34 -26.95
CA LEU A 146 16.53 -20.22 -27.05
C LEU A 146 17.17 -21.39 -27.82
N ASP A 147 16.45 -22.46 -28.06
CA ASP A 147 16.89 -23.59 -28.85
C ASP A 147 16.54 -23.37 -30.33
#